data_a6acad8066051cbfed36d441d3acfb96
#
_entry.id   a6acad8066051cbfed36d441d3acfb96
#
_cell.length_a   1.000
_cell.length_b   1.000
_cell.length_c   1.000
_cell.angle_alpha   90.00
_cell.angle_beta   90.00
_cell.angle_gamma   90.00
#
_symmetry.space_group_name_H-M   'P 1'
#
loop_
_entity.id
_entity.type
_entity.pdbx_description
1 polymer ?
#
loop_
_entity_poly.entity_id
_entity_poly.type
_entity_poly.pdbx_seq_one_letter_code
_entity_poly.pdbx_strand_id
1 'polypeptide(L)'
;CIDCVIDGARLDISFYKIENNVASVKWLLPARGIVQKIIFIVSSVFSTNNFPKYWIKYWPLKKNITFIIALLSFALKGLLSRHLRGELAKKGFNRIGYKGYSYSAKMLQPAEYNYNGNIIHVPAKYEEVLENTYGKDWRIPKKDYIWDQEAENLIDL
;
A
#
# COMPACT_ATOMS: atom_id res chain seq x y z
N CYS A 1 -0.34 3.32 -4.95
CA CYS A 1 0.42 2.79 -6.07
C CYS A 1 -0.47 2.72 -7.31
N ILE A 2 0.04 3.12 -8.45
CA ILE A 2 -0.59 2.96 -9.77
C ILE A 2 0.34 2.07 -10.58
N ASP A 3 -0.22 0.96 -11.05
CA ASP A 3 0.48 -0.01 -11.88
C ASP A 3 -0.04 0.14 -13.33
N CYS A 4 0.83 0.44 -14.25
CA CYS A 4 0.48 0.58 -15.66
C CYS A 4 1.51 -0.11 -16.56
N VAL A 5 1.08 -0.48 -17.76
CA VAL A 5 1.95 -1.07 -18.77
C VAL A 5 2.03 -0.13 -19.96
N ILE A 6 3.25 0.28 -20.31
CA ILE A 6 3.54 1.14 -21.46
C ILE A 6 4.53 0.38 -22.34
N ASP A 7 4.17 0.14 -23.58
CA ASP A 7 4.99 -0.59 -24.59
C ASP A 7 5.57 -1.92 -24.07
N GLY A 8 4.78 -2.66 -23.27
CA GLY A 8 5.19 -3.92 -22.68
C GLY A 8 6.04 -3.79 -21.41
N ALA A 9 6.47 -2.59 -21.05
CA ALA A 9 7.16 -2.35 -19.78
C ALA A 9 6.15 -2.04 -18.66
N ARG A 10 6.35 -2.67 -17.51
CA ARG A 10 5.54 -2.41 -16.32
C ARG A 10 6.10 -1.19 -15.58
N LEU A 11 5.25 -0.21 -15.35
CA LEU A 11 5.56 0.96 -14.55
C LEU A 11 4.73 0.93 -13.26
N ASP A 12 5.41 1.00 -12.13
CA ASP A 12 4.80 1.11 -10.81
C ASP A 12 5.06 2.52 -10.25
N ILE A 13 3.98 3.26 -9.99
CA ILE A 13 4.03 4.61 -9.44
C ILE A 13 3.57 4.58 -8.00
N SER A 14 4.47 4.83 -7.08
CA SER A 14 4.19 4.92 -5.66
C SER A 14 4.03 6.38 -5.22
N PHE A 15 2.99 6.65 -4.42
CA PHE A 15 2.74 7.97 -3.84
C PHE A 15 3.21 8.00 -2.40
N TYR A 16 4.02 8.99 -2.06
CA TYR A 16 4.49 9.21 -0.71
C TYR A 16 3.63 10.25 -0.01
N LYS A 17 3.21 9.96 1.21
CA LYS A 17 2.68 10.96 2.12
C LYS A 17 3.83 11.62 2.86
N ILE A 18 3.93 12.95 2.77
CA ILE A 18 4.97 13.71 3.46
C ILE A 18 4.35 14.38 4.68
N GLU A 19 4.85 14.04 5.86
CA GLU A 19 4.48 14.64 7.14
C GLU A 19 5.74 14.81 7.98
N ASN A 20 5.92 15.99 8.61
CA ASN A 20 7.06 16.29 9.49
C ASN A 20 8.43 15.94 8.90
N ASN A 21 8.63 16.25 7.61
CA ASN A 21 9.84 15.94 6.85
C ASN A 21 10.11 14.44 6.65
N VAL A 22 9.13 13.59 6.86
CA VAL A 22 9.17 12.14 6.57
C VAL A 22 8.24 11.84 5.41
N ALA A 23 8.80 11.24 4.37
CA ALA A 23 8.03 10.68 3.26
C ALA A 23 7.77 9.20 3.52
N SER A 24 6.51 8.78 3.56
CA SER A 24 6.14 7.40 3.87
C SER A 24 5.15 6.81 2.87
N VAL A 25 5.28 5.53 2.64
CA VAL A 25 4.31 4.69 1.94
C VAL A 25 3.84 3.60 2.88
N LYS A 26 2.53 3.35 2.89
CA LYS A 26 1.90 2.35 3.74
C LYS A 26 1.02 1.45 2.90
N TRP A 27 1.05 0.16 3.19
CA TRP A 27 0.11 -0.81 2.64
C TRP A 27 -0.47 -1.68 3.74
N LEU A 28 -1.69 -2.14 3.50
CA LEU A 28 -2.39 -3.00 4.44
C LEU A 28 -1.80 -4.41 4.39
N LEU A 29 -1.55 -4.98 5.57
CA LEU A 29 -1.12 -6.37 5.66
C LEU A 29 -2.20 -7.34 5.17
N PRO A 30 -1.82 -8.50 4.63
CA PRO A 30 -2.78 -9.54 4.29
C PRO A 30 -3.58 -9.97 5.51
N ALA A 31 -4.90 -9.97 5.42
CA ALA A 31 -5.78 -10.41 6.49
C ALA A 31 -5.56 -11.90 6.81
N ARG A 32 -5.11 -12.20 8.02
CA ARG A 32 -4.84 -13.55 8.50
C ARG A 32 -6.00 -14.05 9.37
N GLY A 33 -6.37 -15.34 9.20
CA GLY A 33 -7.49 -15.90 9.95
C GLY A 33 -8.87 -15.34 9.57
N ILE A 34 -9.93 -15.96 10.07
CA ILE A 34 -11.31 -15.65 9.63
C ILE A 34 -11.78 -14.27 10.14
N VAL A 35 -11.37 -13.91 11.36
CA VAL A 35 -11.79 -12.65 11.99
C VAL A 35 -11.23 -11.44 11.24
N GLN A 36 -9.92 -11.43 10.93
CA GLN A 36 -9.32 -10.34 10.16
C GLN A 36 -9.89 -10.24 8.75
N LYS A 37 -10.23 -11.37 8.12
CA LYS A 37 -10.88 -11.40 6.80
C LYS A 37 -12.27 -10.75 6.84
N ILE A 38 -13.07 -11.02 7.88
CA ILE A 38 -14.37 -10.37 8.09
C ILE A 38 -14.17 -8.86 8.30
N ILE A 39 -13.26 -8.47 9.19
CA ILE A 39 -12.92 -7.06 9.46
C ILE A 39 -12.52 -6.36 8.16
N PHE A 40 -11.68 -6.99 7.34
CA PHE A 40 -11.26 -6.43 6.04
C PHE A 40 -12.45 -6.17 5.13
N ILE A 41 -13.38 -7.12 4.98
CA ILE A 41 -14.56 -6.99 4.12
C ILE A 41 -15.44 -5.83 4.61
N VAL A 42 -15.78 -5.81 5.91
CA VAL A 42 -16.62 -4.77 6.51
C VAL A 42 -15.98 -3.38 6.34
N SER A 43 -14.68 -3.26 6.66
CA SER A 43 -13.96 -1.99 6.54
C SER A 43 -13.88 -1.52 5.10
N SER A 44 -13.68 -2.42 4.15
CA SER A 44 -13.66 -2.10 2.72
C SER A 44 -15.02 -1.59 2.24
N VAL A 45 -16.13 -2.20 2.66
CA VAL A 45 -17.48 -1.71 2.32
C VAL A 45 -17.76 -0.34 2.93
N PHE A 46 -17.31 -0.09 4.17
CA PHE A 46 -17.53 1.19 4.83
C PHE A 46 -16.68 2.31 4.25
N SER A 47 -15.48 2.01 3.75
CA SER A 47 -14.58 2.99 3.15
C SER A 47 -14.99 3.41 1.73
N THR A 48 -15.77 2.60 1.00
CA THR A 48 -16.17 2.87 -0.39
C THR A 48 -17.52 3.57 -0.46
N ASN A 49 -17.78 4.35 -1.51
CA ASN A 49 -19.10 4.93 -1.76
C ASN A 49 -20.03 3.98 -2.53
N ASN A 50 -19.47 3.09 -3.33
CA ASN A 50 -20.21 2.15 -4.17
C ASN A 50 -20.03 0.72 -3.68
N PHE A 51 -20.97 -0.17 -4.03
CA PHE A 51 -20.82 -1.60 -3.76
C PHE A 51 -19.62 -2.14 -4.54
N PRO A 52 -18.64 -2.78 -3.87
CA PRO A 52 -17.35 -3.14 -4.50
C PRO A 52 -17.45 -4.41 -5.36
N LYS A 53 -18.30 -4.40 -6.41
CA LYS A 53 -18.55 -5.56 -7.29
C LYS A 53 -17.27 -6.19 -7.85
N TYR A 54 -16.30 -5.36 -8.25
CA TYR A 54 -15.05 -5.81 -8.88
C TYR A 54 -14.05 -6.43 -7.91
N TRP A 55 -14.13 -6.07 -6.62
CA TRP A 55 -13.17 -6.51 -5.59
C TRP A 55 -13.54 -7.85 -4.96
N ILE A 56 -14.80 -8.30 -5.08
CA ILE A 56 -15.30 -9.55 -4.49
C ILE A 56 -14.47 -10.76 -4.95
N LYS A 57 -13.94 -10.74 -6.17
CA LYS A 57 -13.09 -11.81 -6.72
C LYS A 57 -11.80 -12.02 -5.94
N TYR A 58 -11.25 -10.96 -5.36
CA TYR A 58 -9.96 -10.96 -4.65
C TYR A 58 -10.12 -11.02 -3.13
N TRP A 59 -11.33 -11.14 -2.64
CA TRP A 59 -11.57 -11.16 -1.21
C TRP A 59 -11.20 -12.49 -0.57
N PRO A 60 -10.73 -12.45 0.69
CA PRO A 60 -10.01 -13.57 1.32
C PRO A 60 -10.91 -14.70 1.81
N LEU A 61 -12.22 -14.65 1.61
CA LEU A 61 -13.17 -15.69 2.01
C LEU A 61 -13.85 -16.33 0.78
N LYS A 62 -14.51 -17.49 1.01
CA LYS A 62 -15.34 -18.12 -0.03
C LYS A 62 -16.36 -17.11 -0.57
N LYS A 63 -16.55 -17.09 -1.89
CA LYS A 63 -17.35 -16.08 -2.62
C LYS A 63 -18.74 -15.82 -2.00
N ASN A 64 -19.46 -16.88 -1.63
CA ASN A 64 -20.81 -16.76 -1.08
C ASN A 64 -20.82 -16.08 0.31
N ILE A 65 -19.89 -16.47 1.19
CA ILE A 65 -19.76 -15.88 2.53
C ILE A 65 -19.35 -14.41 2.41
N THR A 66 -18.40 -14.12 1.56
CA THR A 66 -17.96 -12.75 1.26
C THR A 66 -19.12 -11.89 0.79
N PHE A 67 -19.94 -12.40 -0.12
CA PHE A 67 -21.09 -11.69 -0.66
C PHE A 67 -22.13 -11.37 0.43
N ILE A 68 -22.45 -12.33 1.29
CA ILE A 68 -23.40 -12.11 2.39
C ILE A 68 -22.89 -11.05 3.36
N ILE A 69 -21.63 -11.14 3.78
CA ILE A 69 -21.02 -10.15 4.69
C ILE A 69 -21.03 -8.76 4.04
N ALA A 70 -20.67 -8.67 2.77
CA ALA A 70 -20.66 -7.40 2.03
C ALA A 70 -22.07 -6.81 1.90
N LEU A 71 -23.09 -7.62 1.61
CA LEU A 71 -24.47 -7.19 1.48
C LEU A 71 -25.00 -6.66 2.82
N LEU A 72 -24.80 -7.39 3.91
CA LEU A 72 -25.18 -6.95 5.27
C LEU A 72 -24.46 -5.66 5.66
N SER A 73 -23.14 -5.59 5.40
CA SER A 73 -22.35 -4.38 5.69
C SER A 73 -22.83 -3.19 4.86
N PHE A 74 -23.22 -3.41 3.60
CA PHE A 74 -23.75 -2.37 2.73
C PHE A 74 -25.13 -1.87 3.20
N ALA A 75 -26.00 -2.76 3.67
CA ALA A 75 -27.28 -2.37 4.26
C ALA A 75 -27.09 -1.53 5.54
N LEU A 76 -26.19 -1.97 6.44
CA LEU A 76 -25.83 -1.23 7.66
C LEU A 76 -25.20 0.14 7.34
N LYS A 77 -24.45 0.23 6.27
CA LYS A 77 -23.82 1.47 5.82
C LYS A 77 -24.84 2.58 5.58
N GLY A 78 -26.05 2.26 5.08
CA GLY A 78 -27.12 3.23 4.87
C GLY A 78 -27.62 3.88 6.16
N LEU A 79 -27.49 3.19 7.31
CA LEU A 79 -27.92 3.66 8.61
C LEU A 79 -26.87 4.53 9.33
N LEU A 80 -25.64 4.56 8.84
CA LEU A 80 -24.52 5.23 9.49
C LEU A 80 -24.15 6.54 8.78
N SER A 81 -23.81 7.58 9.55
CA SER A 81 -23.28 8.81 8.99
C SER A 81 -21.95 8.57 8.25
N ARG A 82 -21.62 9.41 7.28
CA ARG A 82 -20.38 9.30 6.51
C ARG A 82 -19.13 9.33 7.41
N HIS A 83 -19.15 10.18 8.42
CA HIS A 83 -18.04 10.30 9.38
C HIS A 83 -17.86 9.00 10.18
N LEU A 84 -18.93 8.48 10.76
CA LEU A 84 -18.88 7.25 11.56
C LEU A 84 -18.41 6.05 10.74
N ARG A 85 -18.85 5.93 9.48
CA ARG A 85 -18.36 4.89 8.56
C ARG A 85 -16.84 4.97 8.35
N GLY A 86 -16.32 6.19 8.12
CA GLY A 86 -14.90 6.42 7.95
C GLY A 86 -14.09 5.99 9.18
N GLU A 87 -14.55 6.36 10.38
CA GLU A 87 -13.89 5.98 11.62
C GLU A 87 -13.93 4.47 11.88
N LEU A 88 -15.05 3.82 11.62
CA LEU A 88 -15.16 2.36 11.76
C LEU A 88 -14.28 1.62 10.76
N ALA A 89 -14.23 2.08 9.50
CA ALA A 89 -13.34 1.50 8.49
C ALA A 89 -11.86 1.65 8.90
N LYS A 90 -11.46 2.84 9.34
CA LYS A 90 -10.10 3.11 9.81
C LYS A 90 -9.72 2.22 11.00
N LYS A 91 -10.59 2.11 12.02
CA LYS A 91 -10.37 1.22 13.16
C LYS A 91 -10.25 -0.24 12.74
N GLY A 92 -11.06 -0.68 11.77
CA GLY A 92 -11.00 -2.04 11.24
C GLY A 92 -9.69 -2.31 10.51
N PHE A 93 -9.23 -1.42 9.65
CA PHE A 93 -7.95 -1.56 8.97
C PHE A 93 -6.77 -1.52 9.94
N ASN A 94 -6.82 -0.66 10.96
CA ASN A 94 -5.77 -0.61 11.99
C ASN A 94 -5.65 -1.93 12.78
N ARG A 95 -6.74 -2.71 12.93
CA ARG A 95 -6.70 -4.04 13.56
C ARG A 95 -6.05 -5.11 12.69
N ILE A 96 -6.04 -4.91 11.38
CA ILE A 96 -5.34 -5.81 10.45
C ILE A 96 -3.84 -5.49 10.49
N GLY A 97 -3.50 -4.21 10.62
CA GLY A 97 -2.15 -3.69 10.64
C GLY A 97 -1.68 -3.22 9.27
N TYR A 98 -0.66 -2.41 9.29
CA TYR A 98 0.01 -1.89 8.11
C TYR A 98 1.48 -2.21 8.17
N LYS A 99 2.07 -2.36 7.02
CA LYS A 99 3.50 -2.34 6.82
C LYS A 99 3.85 -1.18 5.90
N GLY A 100 5.04 -0.69 5.97
CA GLY A 100 5.44 0.41 5.13
C GLY A 100 6.92 0.67 5.20
N TYR A 101 7.36 1.66 4.47
CA TYR A 101 8.71 2.20 4.57
C TYR A 101 8.67 3.72 4.58
N SER A 102 9.72 4.31 5.11
CA SER A 102 9.83 5.75 5.21
C SER A 102 11.23 6.23 4.88
N TYR A 103 11.29 7.46 4.35
CA TYR A 103 12.53 8.15 4.04
C TYR A 103 12.46 9.57 4.61
N SER A 104 13.61 10.19 4.86
CA SER A 104 13.63 11.64 5.01
C SER A 104 13.18 12.28 3.69
N ALA A 105 12.24 13.24 3.75
CA ALA A 105 11.77 13.92 2.56
C ALA A 105 12.90 14.61 1.77
N LYS A 106 13.99 14.99 2.45
CA LYS A 106 15.19 15.57 1.83
C LYS A 106 15.92 14.57 0.91
N MET A 107 15.86 13.28 1.22
CA MET A 107 16.50 12.24 0.39
C MET A 107 15.78 12.08 -0.95
N LEU A 108 14.48 12.35 -0.99
CA LEU A 108 13.63 12.18 -2.17
C LEU A 108 13.53 13.46 -3.02
N GLN A 109 14.22 14.54 -2.68
CA GLN A 109 14.25 15.73 -3.54
C GLN A 109 14.77 15.35 -4.93
N PRO A 110 14.12 15.80 -6.02
CA PRO A 110 14.54 15.45 -7.37
C PRO A 110 15.87 16.12 -7.72
N ALA A 111 16.74 15.38 -8.37
CA ALA A 111 17.95 15.87 -9.01
C ALA A 111 18.07 15.30 -10.42
N GLU A 112 18.74 16.02 -11.30
CA GLU A 112 19.00 15.55 -12.67
C GLU A 112 20.13 14.51 -12.67
N TYR A 113 19.91 13.43 -13.41
CA TYR A 113 20.88 12.38 -13.63
C TYR A 113 20.98 12.04 -15.11
N ASN A 114 22.18 12.00 -15.65
CA ASN A 114 22.39 11.61 -17.03
C ASN A 114 22.53 10.09 -17.14
N TYR A 115 21.54 9.46 -17.76
CA TYR A 115 21.55 8.03 -18.04
C TYR A 115 21.61 7.80 -19.55
N ASN A 116 22.75 7.34 -20.05
CA ASN A 116 22.98 7.06 -21.48
C ASN A 116 22.62 8.24 -22.41
N GLY A 117 22.97 9.47 -22.02
CA GLY A 117 22.66 10.69 -22.78
C GLY A 117 21.27 11.27 -22.55
N ASN A 118 20.41 10.59 -21.79
CA ASN A 118 19.09 11.10 -21.41
C ASN A 118 19.13 11.67 -19.99
N ILE A 119 18.57 12.86 -19.81
CA ILE A 119 18.40 13.47 -18.50
C ILE A 119 17.13 12.90 -17.87
N ILE A 120 17.29 12.25 -16.72
CA ILE A 120 16.18 11.73 -15.89
C ILE A 120 16.22 12.38 -14.52
N HIS A 121 15.06 12.46 -13.87
CA HIS A 121 14.97 12.94 -12.50
C HIS A 121 15.00 11.74 -11.53
N VAL A 122 15.96 11.75 -10.63
CA VAL A 122 16.12 10.74 -9.59
C VAL A 122 16.15 11.42 -8.22
N PRO A 123 15.94 10.71 -7.10
CA PRO A 123 16.20 11.27 -5.78
C PRO A 123 17.63 11.81 -5.67
N ALA A 124 17.81 13.03 -5.16
CA ALA A 124 19.13 13.65 -5.04
C ALA A 124 20.14 12.77 -4.27
N LYS A 125 19.62 11.98 -3.31
CA LYS A 125 20.39 11.02 -2.52
C LYS A 125 20.00 9.58 -2.87
N TYR A 126 19.96 9.27 -4.15
CA TYR A 126 19.51 7.95 -4.63
C TYR A 126 20.30 6.78 -4.06
N GLU A 127 21.60 6.95 -3.82
CA GLU A 127 22.42 5.90 -3.21
C GLU A 127 22.01 5.62 -1.77
N GLU A 128 21.75 6.67 -0.95
CA GLU A 128 21.22 6.50 0.40
C GLU A 128 19.83 5.85 0.39
N VAL A 129 18.98 6.19 -0.59
CA VAL A 129 17.65 5.57 -0.75
C VAL A 129 17.81 4.08 -1.06
N LEU A 130 18.70 3.72 -1.99
CA LEU A 130 18.96 2.33 -2.36
C LEU A 130 19.60 1.54 -1.21
N GLU A 131 20.54 2.14 -0.49
CA GLU A 131 21.15 1.51 0.69
C GLU A 131 20.12 1.26 1.80
N ASN A 132 19.25 2.24 2.08
CA ASN A 132 18.17 2.09 3.06
C ASN A 132 17.13 1.04 2.67
N THR A 133 16.94 0.79 1.38
CA THR A 133 15.96 -0.18 0.89
C THR A 133 16.55 -1.58 0.78
N TYR A 134 17.75 -1.70 0.21
CA TYR A 134 18.34 -2.98 -0.19
C TYR A 134 19.55 -3.39 0.65
N GLY A 135 20.00 -2.52 1.59
CA GLY A 135 21.19 -2.73 2.38
C GLY A 135 22.48 -2.23 1.70
N LYS A 136 23.60 -2.29 2.42
CA LYS A 136 24.90 -1.78 1.96
C LYS A 136 25.42 -2.43 0.69
N ASP A 137 24.96 -3.62 0.42
CA ASP A 137 25.32 -4.43 -0.75
C ASP A 137 24.34 -4.30 -1.92
N TRP A 138 23.53 -3.23 -1.96
CA TRP A 138 22.48 -2.98 -2.96
C TRP A 138 22.95 -3.05 -4.42
N ARG A 139 24.25 -2.85 -4.68
CA ARG A 139 24.83 -2.99 -6.04
C ARG A 139 25.01 -4.44 -6.48
N ILE A 140 24.87 -5.41 -5.55
CA ILE A 140 25.01 -6.84 -5.83
C ILE A 140 23.63 -7.43 -6.05
N PRO A 141 23.28 -7.91 -7.27
CA PRO A 141 21.98 -8.50 -7.53
C PRO A 141 21.71 -9.72 -6.66
N LYS A 142 20.58 -9.72 -5.94
CA LYS A 142 20.09 -10.86 -5.16
C LYS A 142 18.96 -11.55 -5.93
N LYS A 143 19.09 -12.86 -6.20
CA LYS A 143 18.10 -13.61 -7.00
C LYS A 143 16.74 -13.74 -6.33
N ASP A 144 16.71 -13.90 -5.01
CA ASP A 144 15.51 -14.24 -4.24
C ASP A 144 15.09 -13.11 -3.31
N TYR A 145 15.47 -11.85 -3.63
CA TYR A 145 15.12 -10.70 -2.82
C TYR A 145 13.62 -10.40 -2.88
N ILE A 146 12.99 -10.37 -1.71
CA ILE A 146 11.57 -10.06 -1.54
C ILE A 146 11.46 -8.72 -0.81
N TRP A 147 11.31 -7.64 -1.56
CA TRP A 147 11.36 -6.26 -1.08
C TRP A 147 10.37 -5.92 0.05
N ASP A 148 9.20 -6.53 0.07
CA ASP A 148 8.17 -6.32 1.10
C ASP A 148 8.42 -7.09 2.41
N GLN A 149 9.49 -7.87 2.45
CA GLN A 149 9.91 -8.65 3.62
C GLN A 149 11.32 -8.32 4.08
N GLU A 150 12.22 -7.96 3.15
CA GLU A 150 13.66 -7.87 3.38
C GLU A 150 14.20 -6.42 3.35
N ALA A 151 13.40 -5.44 2.90
CA ALA A 151 13.85 -4.05 2.87
C ALA A 151 14.15 -3.55 4.30
N GLU A 152 15.34 -2.98 4.49
CA GLU A 152 15.82 -2.55 5.81
C GLU A 152 15.01 -1.40 6.42
N ASN A 153 14.36 -0.59 5.60
CA ASN A 153 13.51 0.52 6.03
C ASN A 153 12.03 0.14 6.24
N LEU A 154 11.72 -1.15 6.29
CA LEU A 154 10.36 -1.61 6.61
C LEU A 154 10.02 -1.31 8.07
N ILE A 155 8.83 -0.78 8.26
CA ILE A 155 8.26 -0.47 9.57
C ILE A 155 6.90 -1.16 9.74
N ASP A 156 6.67 -1.75 10.89
CA ASP A 156 5.34 -2.20 11.32
C ASP A 156 4.60 -1.02 11.96
N LEU A 157 3.35 -0.81 11.56
CA LEU A 157 2.55 0.39 11.88
C LEU A 157 1.23 0.02 12.54
#